data_390f1f1cacd6821c98f729dedf58ae25
#
_entry.id   390f1f1cacd6821c98f729dedf58ae25
#
_cell.length_a   1.000
_cell.length_b   1.000
_cell.length_c   1.000
_cell.angle_alpha   90.00
_cell.angle_beta   90.00
_cell.angle_gamma   90.00
#
_symmetry.space_group_name_H-M   'P 1'
#
loop_
_entity.id
_entity.type
_entity.pdbx_description
1 polymer ?
#
loop_
_entity_poly.entity_id
_entity_poly.type
_entity_poly.pdbx_seq_one_letter_code
_entity_poly.pdbx_strand_id
1 'polypeptide(L)'
;QVEFNYGHDMQKGRTDVETAVSRINFPEKANKPKIVVGEFFDTVTRIVLTSDLPLSELRIKSKILKEELLNSGVDKVDILGLPQEEILIEISQLEVAKLKLSLNEISNLIKSETQDVSGGSFADGSLRVRTVGEKRLVEAFKKLELKNSVSGARILLGDIANIKSSIEKSSVLKFVDGKPAVEIWVRRSKTSDALKVSENVNKVISNSQELIGNQIEIQTYNTAANLIQERISLLVKNGLSGLCIVLAVLFLFLSRN
;
A
#
# COMPACT_ATOMS: atom_id res chain seq x y z
N GLN A 1 23.52 -0.79 1.66
CA GLN A 1 22.84 0.40 1.13
C GLN A 1 23.88 1.33 0.56
N VAL A 2 23.66 1.85 -0.66
CA VAL A 2 24.52 2.82 -1.33
C VAL A 2 23.72 4.10 -1.48
N GLU A 3 24.27 5.23 -1.08
CA GLU A 3 23.63 6.54 -1.20
C GLU A 3 24.43 7.39 -2.20
N PHE A 4 23.73 8.06 -3.10
CA PHE A 4 24.30 8.98 -4.05
C PHE A 4 24.00 10.42 -3.64
N ASN A 5 24.88 11.34 -4.02
CA ASN A 5 24.66 12.76 -3.79
C ASN A 5 23.42 13.26 -4.54
N TYR A 6 22.81 14.32 -4.01
CA TYR A 6 21.66 14.96 -4.62
C TYR A 6 21.98 15.39 -6.08
N GLY A 7 21.05 15.08 -6.99
CA GLY A 7 21.23 15.38 -8.43
C GLY A 7 22.00 14.33 -9.22
N HIS A 8 22.47 13.24 -8.59
CA HIS A 8 23.11 12.15 -9.32
C HIS A 8 22.08 11.39 -10.17
N ASP A 9 22.49 11.00 -11.39
CA ASP A 9 21.66 10.16 -12.25
C ASP A 9 21.52 8.76 -11.65
N MET A 10 20.33 8.47 -11.12
CA MET A 10 20.03 7.21 -10.43
C MET A 10 20.08 5.99 -11.36
N GLN A 11 19.85 6.15 -12.68
CA GLN A 11 19.98 5.05 -13.64
C GLN A 11 21.45 4.69 -13.84
N LYS A 12 22.29 5.70 -13.98
CA LYS A 12 23.74 5.50 -14.05
C LYS A 12 24.28 4.90 -12.76
N GLY A 13 23.86 5.44 -11.61
CA GLY A 13 24.23 4.90 -10.29
C GLY A 13 23.82 3.43 -10.11
N ARG A 14 22.66 3.06 -10.56
CA ARG A 14 22.19 1.66 -10.57
C ARG A 14 23.12 0.79 -11.42
N THR A 15 23.42 1.21 -12.65
CA THR A 15 24.29 0.46 -13.57
C THR A 15 25.70 0.30 -13.01
N ASP A 16 26.24 1.34 -12.37
CA ASP A 16 27.55 1.30 -11.73
C ASP A 16 27.57 0.28 -10.57
N VAL A 17 26.55 0.27 -9.73
CA VAL A 17 26.40 -0.72 -8.63
C VAL A 17 26.19 -2.13 -9.18
N GLU A 18 25.34 -2.32 -10.19
CA GLU A 18 25.14 -3.62 -10.86
C GLU A 18 26.44 -4.16 -11.44
N THR A 19 27.23 -3.29 -12.08
CA THR A 19 28.54 -3.64 -12.62
C THR A 19 29.53 -4.01 -11.52
N ALA A 20 29.57 -3.27 -10.42
CA ALA A 20 30.44 -3.58 -9.30
C ALA A 20 30.07 -4.92 -8.63
N VAL A 21 28.77 -5.17 -8.44
CA VAL A 21 28.27 -6.40 -7.83
C VAL A 21 28.49 -7.62 -8.75
N SER A 22 28.36 -7.45 -10.07
CA SER A 22 28.59 -8.55 -11.04
C SER A 22 30.03 -9.07 -11.05
N ARG A 23 31.00 -8.27 -10.57
CA ARG A 23 32.42 -8.66 -10.46
C ARG A 23 32.73 -9.47 -9.21
N ILE A 24 31.75 -9.61 -8.30
CA ILE A 24 31.92 -10.36 -7.06
C ILE A 24 31.50 -11.81 -7.31
N ASN A 25 32.37 -12.75 -7.00
CA ASN A 25 32.04 -14.17 -7.02
C ASN A 25 31.30 -14.53 -5.73
N PHE A 26 30.00 -14.80 -5.87
CA PHE A 26 29.17 -15.29 -4.75
C PHE A 26 29.28 -16.79 -4.64
N PRO A 27 29.18 -17.36 -3.41
CA PRO A 27 29.10 -18.81 -3.22
C PRO A 27 27.95 -19.41 -4.04
N GLU A 28 28.10 -20.64 -4.55
CA GLU A 28 27.10 -21.30 -5.43
C GLU A 28 25.69 -21.38 -4.81
N LYS A 29 25.58 -21.42 -3.48
CA LYS A 29 24.30 -21.49 -2.75
C LYS A 29 23.75 -20.11 -2.38
N ALA A 30 24.44 -19.03 -2.70
CA ALA A 30 23.96 -17.68 -2.42
C ALA A 30 23.03 -17.18 -3.52
N ASN A 31 21.90 -16.60 -3.13
CA ASN A 31 21.04 -15.89 -4.08
C ASN A 31 21.79 -14.65 -4.59
N LYS A 32 21.68 -14.39 -5.89
CA LYS A 32 22.23 -13.17 -6.48
C LYS A 32 21.57 -11.94 -5.84
N PRO A 33 22.35 -10.93 -5.40
CA PRO A 33 21.77 -9.72 -4.82
C PRO A 33 20.93 -8.99 -5.86
N LYS A 34 19.74 -8.57 -5.42
CA LYS A 34 18.84 -7.75 -6.23
C LYS A 34 19.12 -6.28 -5.94
N ILE A 35 19.51 -5.53 -6.97
CA ILE A 35 19.74 -4.10 -6.86
C ILE A 35 18.42 -3.39 -7.19
N VAL A 36 17.92 -2.62 -6.23
CA VAL A 36 16.68 -1.86 -6.36
C VAL A 36 17.01 -0.40 -6.14
N VAL A 37 16.62 0.44 -7.10
CA VAL A 37 16.68 1.90 -6.93
C VAL A 37 15.51 2.29 -6.03
N GLY A 38 15.81 2.82 -4.85
CA GLY A 38 14.82 3.34 -3.93
C GLY A 38 14.64 4.84 -4.14
N GLU A 39 13.44 5.28 -4.45
CA GLU A 39 13.09 6.68 -4.32
C GLU A 39 12.77 6.96 -2.84
N PHE A 40 13.38 8.01 -2.30
CA PHE A 40 13.10 8.45 -0.94
C PHE A 40 11.89 9.38 -0.95
N PHE A 41 10.86 8.96 -0.20
CA PHE A 41 9.66 9.76 -0.01
C PHE A 41 9.55 10.19 1.44
N ASP A 42 9.38 11.49 1.64
CA ASP A 42 9.11 12.06 2.95
C ASP A 42 7.62 11.98 3.29
N THR A 43 7.29 11.65 4.53
CA THR A 43 5.89 11.65 4.98
C THR A 43 5.41 13.07 5.16
N VAL A 44 4.31 13.43 4.48
CA VAL A 44 3.62 14.72 4.62
C VAL A 44 2.61 14.65 5.74
N THR A 45 1.78 13.63 5.75
CA THR A 45 0.79 13.37 6.79
C THR A 45 0.38 11.90 6.78
N ARG A 46 -0.25 11.48 7.86
CA ARG A 46 -0.89 10.17 7.98
C ARG A 46 -2.38 10.38 8.27
N ILE A 47 -3.21 9.65 7.57
CA ILE A 47 -4.65 9.68 7.68
C ILE A 47 -5.10 8.34 8.25
N VAL A 48 -5.91 8.36 9.28
CA VAL A 48 -6.54 7.18 9.85
C VAL A 48 -8.02 7.22 9.52
N LEU A 49 -8.51 6.15 8.94
CA LEU A 49 -9.92 5.91 8.67
C LEU A 49 -10.41 4.88 9.66
N THR A 50 -11.44 5.20 10.43
CA THR A 50 -12.12 4.28 11.35
C THR A 50 -13.59 4.18 11.02
N SER A 51 -14.17 3.02 11.21
CA SER A 51 -15.59 2.82 10.94
C SER A 51 -16.11 1.57 11.65
N ASP A 52 -17.42 1.55 11.91
CA ASP A 52 -18.14 0.34 12.32
C ASP A 52 -18.52 -0.55 11.12
N LEU A 53 -18.22 -0.12 9.89
CA LEU A 53 -18.47 -0.90 8.67
C LEU A 53 -17.55 -2.13 8.60
N PRO A 54 -17.96 -3.17 7.86
CA PRO A 54 -17.09 -4.29 7.56
C PRO A 54 -15.78 -3.84 6.90
N LEU A 55 -14.67 -4.54 7.20
CA LEU A 55 -13.34 -4.21 6.68
C LEU A 55 -13.28 -4.20 5.15
N SER A 56 -14.12 -5.00 4.47
CA SER A 56 -14.26 -5.00 3.01
C SER A 56 -14.75 -3.67 2.45
N GLU A 57 -15.71 -3.04 3.14
CA GLU A 57 -16.20 -1.70 2.74
C GLU A 57 -15.19 -0.62 3.04
N LEU A 58 -14.57 -0.66 4.23
CA LEU A 58 -13.50 0.26 4.60
C LEU A 58 -12.33 0.19 3.60
N ARG A 59 -12.04 -1.01 3.06
CA ARG A 59 -11.06 -1.22 1.99
C ARG A 59 -11.43 -0.47 0.71
N ILE A 60 -12.67 -0.62 0.24
CA ILE A 60 -13.13 0.04 -0.99
C ILE A 60 -13.02 1.55 -0.83
N LYS A 61 -13.49 2.07 0.29
CA LYS A 61 -13.47 3.50 0.58
C LYS A 61 -12.07 4.06 0.72
N SER A 62 -11.14 3.33 1.36
CA SER A 62 -9.74 3.75 1.44
C SER A 62 -9.02 3.73 0.09
N LYS A 63 -9.37 2.81 -0.83
CA LYS A 63 -8.87 2.84 -2.20
C LYS A 63 -9.38 4.05 -2.97
N ILE A 64 -10.66 4.40 -2.84
CA ILE A 64 -11.24 5.61 -3.46
C ILE A 64 -10.49 6.86 -2.96
N LEU A 65 -10.30 6.99 -1.64
CA LEU A 65 -9.58 8.12 -1.07
C LEU A 65 -8.12 8.16 -1.53
N LYS A 66 -7.46 7.00 -1.64
CA LYS A 66 -6.09 6.91 -2.20
C LYS A 66 -6.03 7.45 -3.63
N GLU A 67 -6.94 7.03 -4.51
CA GLU A 67 -6.95 7.49 -5.91
C GLU A 67 -7.18 9.01 -5.98
N GLU A 68 -8.07 9.55 -5.17
CA GLU A 68 -8.32 10.98 -5.12
C GLU A 68 -7.10 11.77 -4.62
N LEU A 69 -6.41 11.27 -3.60
CA LEU A 69 -5.14 11.84 -3.13
C LEU A 69 -4.08 11.85 -4.23
N LEU A 70 -3.92 10.75 -4.98
CA LEU A 70 -2.98 10.69 -6.11
C LEU A 70 -3.37 11.67 -7.22
N ASN A 71 -4.65 11.76 -7.56
CA ASN A 71 -5.18 12.70 -8.56
C ASN A 71 -4.98 14.17 -8.15
N SER A 72 -4.95 14.45 -6.85
CA SER A 72 -4.69 15.80 -6.33
C SER A 72 -3.21 16.23 -6.42
N GLY A 73 -2.32 15.36 -6.88
CA GLY A 73 -0.89 15.64 -7.06
C GLY A 73 -0.02 15.22 -5.87
N VAL A 74 -0.48 14.25 -5.08
CA VAL A 74 0.36 13.54 -4.11
C VAL A 74 1.23 12.54 -4.84
N ASP A 75 2.53 12.52 -4.56
CA ASP A 75 3.47 11.65 -5.31
C ASP A 75 3.31 10.17 -4.94
N LYS A 76 3.02 9.86 -3.68
CA LYS A 76 2.89 8.48 -3.22
C LYS A 76 1.90 8.35 -2.06
N VAL A 77 1.05 7.34 -2.17
CA VAL A 77 0.06 6.99 -1.14
C VAL A 77 0.13 5.49 -0.86
N ASP A 78 0.44 5.13 0.37
CA ASP A 78 0.42 3.73 0.83
C ASP A 78 -0.72 3.51 1.81
N ILE A 79 -1.37 2.37 1.71
CA ILE A 79 -2.45 1.96 2.62
C ILE A 79 -1.92 0.83 3.50
N LEU A 80 -2.06 0.98 4.82
CA LEU A 80 -1.66 0.01 5.83
C LEU A 80 -2.86 -0.39 6.70
N GLY A 81 -2.80 -1.61 7.25
CA GLY A 81 -3.90 -2.14 8.07
C GLY A 81 -5.00 -2.81 7.27
N LEU A 82 -4.82 -2.93 5.94
CA LEU A 82 -5.67 -3.76 5.10
C LEU A 82 -5.01 -5.11 4.89
N PRO A 83 -5.59 -6.20 5.39
CA PRO A 83 -5.11 -7.54 5.11
C PRO A 83 -5.21 -7.83 3.60
N GLN A 84 -4.32 -8.67 3.10
CA GLN A 84 -4.43 -9.12 1.72
C GLN A 84 -5.67 -10.00 1.56
N GLU A 85 -6.39 -9.82 0.47
CA GLU A 85 -7.48 -10.71 0.09
C GLU A 85 -6.90 -11.99 -0.52
N GLU A 86 -7.48 -13.10 -0.13
CA GLU A 86 -7.16 -14.41 -0.67
C GLU A 86 -8.45 -15.13 -1.09
N ILE A 87 -8.36 -16.00 -2.08
CA ILE A 87 -9.42 -16.94 -2.38
C ILE A 87 -9.08 -18.24 -1.67
N LEU A 88 -9.93 -18.60 -0.72
CA LEU A 88 -9.81 -19.86 0.00
C LEU A 88 -10.60 -20.93 -0.76
N ILE A 89 -9.89 -21.97 -1.21
CA ILE A 89 -10.45 -23.13 -1.90
C ILE A 89 -10.30 -24.32 -0.97
N GLU A 90 -11.41 -24.74 -0.35
CA GLU A 90 -11.47 -25.86 0.59
C GLU A 90 -12.02 -27.09 -0.14
N ILE A 91 -11.23 -28.16 -0.24
CA ILE A 91 -11.63 -29.41 -0.88
C ILE A 91 -11.58 -30.52 0.15
N SER A 92 -12.67 -31.31 0.26
CA SER A 92 -12.66 -32.43 1.19
C SER A 92 -11.76 -33.56 0.70
N GLN A 93 -11.11 -34.27 1.63
CA GLN A 93 -10.28 -35.44 1.29
C GLN A 93 -11.07 -36.52 0.53
N LEU A 94 -12.37 -36.64 0.84
CA LEU A 94 -13.25 -37.59 0.19
C LEU A 94 -13.42 -37.28 -1.31
N GLU A 95 -13.59 -36.01 -1.67
CA GLU A 95 -13.73 -35.57 -3.06
C GLU A 95 -12.42 -35.74 -3.83
N VAL A 96 -11.30 -35.41 -3.20
CA VAL A 96 -9.95 -35.64 -3.78
C VAL A 96 -9.74 -37.13 -4.08
N ALA A 97 -10.12 -38.02 -3.14
CA ALA A 97 -9.99 -39.46 -3.31
C ALA A 97 -10.91 -40.00 -4.43
N LYS A 98 -12.15 -39.50 -4.52
CA LYS A 98 -13.08 -39.89 -5.61
C LYS A 98 -12.56 -39.55 -7.00
N LEU A 99 -11.91 -38.41 -7.13
CA LEU A 99 -11.35 -37.93 -8.39
C LEU A 99 -10.04 -38.61 -8.77
N LYS A 100 -9.40 -39.29 -7.84
CA LYS A 100 -8.05 -39.86 -7.99
C LYS A 100 -7.02 -38.81 -8.41
N LEU A 101 -7.19 -37.58 -7.93
CA LEU A 101 -6.27 -36.45 -8.12
C LEU A 101 -5.57 -36.16 -6.80
N SER A 102 -4.32 -35.76 -6.89
CA SER A 102 -3.61 -35.21 -5.75
C SER A 102 -3.91 -33.71 -5.60
N LEU A 103 -3.77 -33.16 -4.40
CA LEU A 103 -3.88 -31.71 -4.17
C LEU A 103 -2.86 -30.93 -5.01
N ASN A 104 -1.68 -31.51 -5.27
CA ASN A 104 -0.66 -30.89 -6.12
C ASN A 104 -1.11 -30.79 -7.58
N GLU A 105 -1.78 -31.81 -8.12
CA GLU A 105 -2.33 -31.77 -9.48
C GLU A 105 -3.42 -30.70 -9.59
N ILE A 106 -4.32 -30.62 -8.62
CA ILE A 106 -5.36 -29.58 -8.56
C ILE A 106 -4.72 -28.19 -8.48
N SER A 107 -3.68 -28.03 -7.64
CA SER A 107 -2.94 -26.77 -7.53
C SER A 107 -2.27 -26.36 -8.83
N ASN A 108 -1.67 -27.30 -9.54
CA ASN A 108 -1.00 -27.03 -10.82
C ASN A 108 -2.02 -26.68 -11.91
N LEU A 109 -3.18 -27.31 -11.93
CA LEU A 109 -4.28 -26.95 -12.83
C LEU A 109 -4.78 -25.53 -12.56
N ILE A 110 -5.00 -25.18 -11.29
CA ILE A 110 -5.37 -23.81 -10.91
C ILE A 110 -4.30 -22.81 -11.32
N LYS A 111 -3.02 -23.14 -11.14
CA LYS A 111 -1.89 -22.27 -11.53
C LYS A 111 -1.78 -22.08 -13.04
N SER A 112 -2.03 -23.13 -13.84
CA SER A 112 -1.94 -23.03 -15.29
C SER A 112 -3.02 -22.14 -15.90
N GLU A 113 -4.19 -22.09 -15.27
CA GLU A 113 -5.31 -21.26 -15.72
C GLU A 113 -5.24 -19.83 -15.18
N THR A 114 -4.42 -19.60 -14.15
CA THR A 114 -4.27 -18.29 -13.51
C THR A 114 -2.82 -17.82 -13.63
N GLN A 115 -2.45 -17.27 -14.78
CA GLN A 115 -1.08 -16.83 -15.09
C GLN A 115 -0.49 -15.80 -14.09
N ASP A 116 -1.33 -15.16 -13.24
CA ASP A 116 -0.95 -14.11 -12.29
C ASP A 116 -1.03 -14.51 -10.81
N VAL A 117 -1.18 -15.80 -10.50
CA VAL A 117 -1.32 -16.22 -9.10
C VAL A 117 0.03 -16.49 -8.47
N SER A 118 0.53 -15.54 -7.71
CA SER A 118 1.71 -15.72 -6.87
C SER A 118 1.39 -16.64 -5.69
N GLY A 119 2.02 -17.85 -5.72
CA GLY A 119 2.23 -18.72 -4.59
C GLY A 119 1.01 -19.09 -3.72
N GLY A 120 0.40 -20.25 -3.98
CA GLY A 120 -0.50 -20.89 -3.03
C GLY A 120 0.28 -21.61 -1.92
N SER A 121 -0.22 -21.56 -0.68
CA SER A 121 0.24 -22.40 0.42
C SER A 121 -0.82 -23.43 0.79
N PHE A 122 -0.37 -24.65 1.12
CA PHE A 122 -1.27 -25.69 1.63
C PHE A 122 -1.21 -25.68 3.16
N ALA A 123 -2.36 -25.59 3.80
CA ALA A 123 -2.51 -25.84 5.22
C ALA A 123 -3.86 -26.53 5.45
N ASP A 124 -3.87 -27.59 6.23
CA ASP A 124 -5.06 -28.32 6.66
C ASP A 124 -6.06 -28.74 5.56
N GLY A 125 -5.53 -29.20 4.40
CA GLY A 125 -6.37 -29.65 3.28
C GLY A 125 -7.05 -28.52 2.49
N SER A 126 -6.63 -27.29 2.67
CA SER A 126 -7.11 -26.14 1.91
C SER A 126 -6.01 -25.50 1.05
N LEU A 127 -6.34 -25.11 -0.17
CA LEU A 127 -5.48 -24.32 -1.05
C LEU A 127 -5.82 -22.84 -0.89
N ARG A 128 -4.82 -22.02 -0.57
CA ARG A 128 -4.95 -20.57 -0.53
C ARG A 128 -4.28 -19.97 -1.75
N VAL A 129 -5.05 -19.26 -2.53
CA VAL A 129 -4.60 -18.54 -3.71
C VAL A 129 -4.63 -17.06 -3.41
N ARG A 130 -3.47 -16.41 -3.49
CA ARG A 130 -3.38 -14.95 -3.34
C ARG A 130 -3.62 -14.29 -4.69
N THR A 131 -4.65 -13.49 -4.76
CA THR A 131 -4.94 -12.70 -5.94
C THR A 131 -5.55 -11.37 -5.53
N VAL A 132 -5.27 -10.36 -6.29
CA VAL A 132 -5.90 -9.05 -6.15
C VAL A 132 -7.19 -9.09 -6.95
N GLY A 133 -8.33 -9.25 -6.28
CA GLY A 133 -9.59 -9.13 -7.01
C GLY A 133 -10.81 -9.82 -6.44
N GLU A 134 -11.83 -9.22 -6.65
CA GLU A 134 -13.23 -9.17 -6.42
C GLU A 134 -13.99 -10.52 -6.55
N LYS A 135 -15.27 -10.49 -6.13
CA LYS A 135 -16.28 -11.55 -6.28
C LYS A 135 -16.31 -12.24 -7.67
N ARG A 136 -15.89 -11.55 -8.73
CA ARG A 136 -15.77 -12.11 -10.09
C ARG A 136 -14.79 -13.28 -10.17
N LEU A 137 -13.73 -13.26 -9.38
CA LEU A 137 -12.74 -14.35 -9.36
C LEU A 137 -13.27 -15.61 -8.67
N VAL A 138 -14.06 -15.49 -7.61
CA VAL A 138 -14.69 -16.64 -6.96
C VAL A 138 -15.57 -17.38 -7.98
N GLU A 139 -16.38 -16.67 -8.75
CA GLU A 139 -17.22 -17.29 -9.80
C GLU A 139 -16.39 -17.85 -10.97
N ALA A 140 -15.28 -17.23 -11.33
CA ALA A 140 -14.37 -17.77 -12.33
C ALA A 140 -13.73 -19.09 -11.86
N PHE A 141 -13.25 -19.12 -10.61
CA PHE A 141 -12.71 -20.36 -10.03
C PHE A 141 -13.75 -21.46 -9.91
N LYS A 142 -15.01 -21.17 -9.59
CA LYS A 142 -16.07 -22.18 -9.58
C LYS A 142 -16.29 -22.84 -10.93
N LYS A 143 -16.07 -22.11 -12.02
CA LYS A 143 -16.25 -22.60 -13.41
C LYS A 143 -15.01 -23.27 -14.00
N LEU A 144 -13.91 -23.32 -13.23
CA LEU A 144 -12.68 -23.95 -13.69
C LEU A 144 -12.89 -25.46 -13.90
N GLU A 145 -12.54 -25.96 -15.09
CA GLU A 145 -12.60 -27.39 -15.40
C GLU A 145 -11.37 -28.10 -14.86
N LEU A 146 -11.56 -29.11 -14.00
CA LEU A 146 -10.46 -29.86 -13.41
C LEU A 146 -10.05 -31.08 -14.24
N LYS A 147 -11.01 -31.77 -14.81
CA LYS A 147 -10.79 -32.98 -15.58
C LYS A 147 -12.03 -33.37 -16.38
N ASN A 148 -11.82 -33.90 -17.55
CA ASN A 148 -12.87 -34.67 -18.19
C ASN A 148 -12.90 -36.07 -17.57
N SER A 149 -14.01 -36.45 -16.95
CA SER A 149 -14.20 -37.81 -16.44
C SER A 149 -14.05 -38.83 -17.60
N VAL A 150 -13.66 -40.07 -17.27
CA VAL A 150 -13.65 -41.18 -18.23
C VAL A 150 -15.00 -41.38 -18.94
N SER A 151 -16.09 -40.88 -18.33
CA SER A 151 -17.44 -40.85 -18.87
C SER A 151 -17.75 -39.64 -19.75
N GLY A 152 -16.77 -38.73 -19.99
CA GLY A 152 -16.98 -37.51 -20.76
C GLY A 152 -17.65 -36.35 -19.97
N ALA A 153 -17.96 -36.54 -18.69
CA ALA A 153 -18.53 -35.51 -17.86
C ALA A 153 -17.45 -34.52 -17.43
N ARG A 154 -17.73 -33.22 -17.56
CA ARG A 154 -16.87 -32.14 -17.08
C ARG A 154 -17.06 -31.94 -15.57
N ILE A 155 -15.96 -31.93 -14.83
CA ILE A 155 -15.96 -31.69 -13.40
C ILE A 155 -15.43 -30.28 -13.17
N LEU A 156 -16.27 -29.41 -12.59
CA LEU A 156 -15.89 -28.05 -12.26
C LEU A 156 -15.31 -28.00 -10.84
N LEU A 157 -14.40 -27.07 -10.59
CA LEU A 157 -13.82 -26.86 -9.27
C LEU A 157 -14.93 -26.51 -8.23
N GLY A 158 -15.96 -25.79 -8.66
CA GLY A 158 -17.08 -25.44 -7.81
C GLY A 158 -17.96 -26.60 -7.38
N ASP A 159 -17.90 -27.75 -8.10
CA ASP A 159 -18.68 -28.95 -7.78
C ASP A 159 -18.07 -29.73 -6.59
N ILE A 160 -16.75 -29.57 -6.37
CA ILE A 160 -15.99 -30.34 -5.38
C ILE A 160 -15.35 -29.49 -4.29
N ALA A 161 -15.34 -28.18 -4.46
CA ALA A 161 -14.67 -27.24 -3.57
C ALA A 161 -15.62 -26.17 -3.05
N ASN A 162 -15.46 -25.83 -1.79
CA ASN A 162 -16.04 -24.62 -1.23
C ASN A 162 -15.10 -23.44 -1.48
N ILE A 163 -15.50 -22.52 -2.37
CA ILE A 163 -14.68 -21.40 -2.80
C ILE A 163 -15.26 -20.11 -2.24
N LYS A 164 -14.47 -19.41 -1.45
CA LYS A 164 -14.87 -18.15 -0.82
C LYS A 164 -13.74 -17.14 -0.80
N SER A 165 -14.11 -15.87 -0.85
CA SER A 165 -13.19 -14.78 -0.53
C SER A 165 -12.89 -14.80 0.95
N SER A 166 -11.65 -14.66 1.33
CA SER A 166 -11.14 -14.64 2.69
C SER A 166 -10.06 -13.57 2.83
N ILE A 167 -9.64 -13.32 4.03
CA ILE A 167 -8.51 -12.44 4.32
C ILE A 167 -7.36 -13.27 4.87
N GLU A 168 -6.14 -12.88 4.50
CA GLU A 168 -4.95 -13.56 4.99
C GLU A 168 -4.85 -13.46 6.51
N LYS A 169 -4.81 -14.61 7.20
CA LYS A 169 -4.78 -14.69 8.68
C LYS A 169 -3.53 -14.07 9.30
N SER A 170 -2.43 -14.01 8.55
CA SER A 170 -1.15 -13.42 8.99
C SER A 170 -1.08 -11.90 8.82
N SER A 171 -2.11 -11.29 8.24
CA SER A 171 -2.12 -9.85 7.99
C SER A 171 -2.27 -9.06 9.29
N VAL A 172 -1.54 -7.96 9.37
CA VAL A 172 -1.64 -7.02 10.49
C VAL A 172 -2.92 -6.20 10.34
N LEU A 173 -3.84 -6.37 11.28
CA LEU A 173 -5.02 -5.53 11.42
C LEU A 173 -4.72 -4.38 12.36
N LYS A 174 -5.27 -3.21 12.05
CA LYS A 174 -5.22 -2.03 12.92
C LYS A 174 -6.59 -1.75 13.51
N PHE A 175 -6.59 -1.31 14.76
CA PHE A 175 -7.79 -0.90 15.47
C PHE A 175 -7.52 0.42 16.19
N VAL A 176 -8.51 1.28 16.23
CA VAL A 176 -8.54 2.51 17.03
C VAL A 176 -9.83 2.50 17.81
N ASP A 177 -9.75 2.59 19.14
CA ASP A 177 -10.90 2.54 20.06
C ASP A 177 -11.82 1.32 19.83
N GLY A 178 -11.22 0.16 19.51
CA GLY A 178 -11.92 -1.08 19.25
C GLY A 178 -12.57 -1.21 17.86
N LYS A 179 -12.51 -0.15 17.03
CA LYS A 179 -13.02 -0.17 15.66
C LYS A 179 -11.93 -0.53 14.66
N PRO A 180 -12.24 -1.26 13.59
CA PRO A 180 -11.31 -1.48 12.50
C PRO A 180 -10.77 -0.16 11.94
N ALA A 181 -9.48 -0.10 11.72
CA ALA A 181 -8.80 1.10 11.25
C ALA A 181 -7.90 0.83 10.04
N VAL A 182 -7.87 1.77 9.12
CA VAL A 182 -6.96 1.79 7.97
C VAL A 182 -6.13 3.05 8.05
N GLU A 183 -4.83 2.91 7.90
CA GLU A 183 -3.90 4.04 7.89
C GLU A 183 -3.43 4.31 6.46
N ILE A 184 -3.53 5.54 6.02
CA ILE A 184 -3.07 6.00 4.72
C ILE A 184 -1.88 6.92 4.95
N TRP A 185 -0.73 6.54 4.42
CA TRP A 185 0.48 7.34 4.44
C TRP A 185 0.57 8.17 3.19
N VAL A 186 0.52 9.47 3.35
CA VAL A 186 0.70 10.45 2.29
C VAL A 186 2.16 10.88 2.26
N ARG A 187 2.81 10.63 1.14
CA ARG A 187 4.24 10.88 0.97
C ARG A 187 4.52 11.71 -0.27
N ARG A 188 5.57 12.51 -0.21
CA ARG A 188 6.07 13.32 -1.32
C ARG A 188 7.49 12.93 -1.69
N SER A 189 7.88 13.17 -2.93
CA SER A 189 9.27 13.12 -3.36
C SER A 189 10.05 14.31 -2.76
N LYS A 190 11.37 14.24 -2.73
CA LYS A 190 12.21 15.35 -2.24
C LYS A 190 12.09 16.61 -3.09
N THR A 191 11.65 16.48 -4.34
CA THR A 191 11.48 17.61 -5.28
C THR A 191 10.11 18.30 -5.17
N SER A 192 9.14 17.65 -4.53
CA SER A 192 7.79 18.20 -4.37
C SER A 192 7.70 19.14 -3.18
N ASP A 193 6.88 20.19 -3.30
CA ASP A 193 6.63 21.16 -2.21
C ASP A 193 5.71 20.56 -1.14
N ALA A 194 6.23 20.45 0.09
CA ALA A 194 5.50 19.87 1.22
C ALA A 194 4.24 20.65 1.60
N LEU A 195 4.27 21.99 1.51
CA LEU A 195 3.13 22.82 1.88
C LEU A 195 2.03 22.69 0.84
N LYS A 196 2.38 22.70 -0.45
CA LYS A 196 1.43 22.52 -1.55
C LYS A 196 0.78 21.13 -1.50
N VAL A 197 1.57 20.08 -1.26
CA VAL A 197 1.02 18.71 -1.10
C VAL A 197 0.09 18.67 0.10
N SER A 198 0.46 19.26 1.23
CA SER A 198 -0.40 19.31 2.42
C SER A 198 -1.71 20.08 2.18
N GLU A 199 -1.66 21.17 1.44
CA GLU A 199 -2.87 21.92 1.05
C GLU A 199 -3.81 21.08 0.18
N ASN A 200 -3.25 20.37 -0.80
CA ASN A 200 -4.03 19.47 -1.66
C ASN A 200 -4.67 18.34 -0.84
N VAL A 201 -3.92 17.75 0.09
CA VAL A 201 -4.44 16.71 0.99
C VAL A 201 -5.60 17.25 1.83
N ASN A 202 -5.46 18.44 2.41
CA ASN A 202 -6.52 19.06 3.21
C ASN A 202 -7.79 19.33 2.38
N LYS A 203 -7.65 19.73 1.11
CA LYS A 203 -8.78 19.89 0.19
C LYS A 203 -9.49 18.56 -0.08
N VAL A 204 -8.73 17.49 -0.31
CA VAL A 204 -9.30 16.15 -0.51
C VAL A 204 -10.02 15.67 0.75
N ILE A 205 -9.42 15.88 1.93
CA ILE A 205 -10.04 15.47 3.21
C ILE A 205 -11.32 16.25 3.48
N SER A 206 -11.35 17.58 3.22
CA SER A 206 -12.57 18.38 3.42
C SER A 206 -13.73 17.95 2.55
N ASN A 207 -13.45 17.41 1.36
CA ASN A 207 -14.46 16.90 0.42
C ASN A 207 -14.69 15.38 0.54
N SER A 208 -13.96 14.72 1.41
CA SER A 208 -13.93 13.25 1.49
C SER A 208 -15.25 12.64 1.95
N GLN A 209 -16.07 13.35 2.74
CA GLN A 209 -17.37 12.83 3.18
C GLN A 209 -18.32 12.55 2.02
N GLU A 210 -18.25 13.33 0.93
CA GLU A 210 -19.01 13.08 -0.29
C GLU A 210 -18.52 11.81 -1.01
N LEU A 211 -17.22 11.51 -0.92
CA LEU A 211 -16.57 10.39 -1.62
C LEU A 211 -16.73 9.06 -0.88
N ILE A 212 -16.52 9.07 0.43
CA ILE A 212 -16.46 7.84 1.23
C ILE A 212 -17.62 7.67 2.21
N GLY A 213 -18.44 8.70 2.39
CA GLY A 213 -19.63 8.68 3.24
C GLY A 213 -19.36 9.05 4.69
N ASN A 214 -20.41 9.47 5.39
CA ASN A 214 -20.36 9.98 6.78
C ASN A 214 -20.12 8.90 7.85
N GLN A 215 -20.14 7.61 7.47
CA GLN A 215 -19.94 6.50 8.40
C GLN A 215 -18.47 6.21 8.69
N ILE A 216 -17.56 6.94 8.01
CA ILE A 216 -16.12 6.80 8.18
C ILE A 216 -15.59 8.05 8.87
N GLU A 217 -15.01 7.87 10.02
CA GLU A 217 -14.29 8.91 10.74
C GLU A 217 -12.88 9.04 10.18
N ILE A 218 -12.47 10.27 9.91
CA ILE A 218 -11.15 10.60 9.36
C ILE A 218 -10.38 11.41 10.39
N GLN A 219 -9.23 10.91 10.77
CA GLN A 219 -8.29 11.61 11.64
C GLN A 219 -6.95 11.77 10.93
N THR A 220 -6.32 12.93 11.07
CA THR A 220 -4.99 13.20 10.52
C THR A 220 -4.00 13.42 11.64
N TYR A 221 -2.80 12.90 11.48
CA TYR A 221 -1.72 13.08 12.43
C TYR A 221 -0.35 13.11 11.75
N ASN A 222 0.67 13.53 12.51
CA ASN A 222 2.04 13.65 12.02
C ASN A 222 2.14 14.52 10.75
N THR A 223 1.47 15.67 10.76
CA THR A 223 1.44 16.59 9.62
C THR A 223 2.72 17.43 9.61
N ALA A 224 3.63 17.11 8.70
CA ALA A 224 4.92 17.81 8.56
C ALA A 224 4.73 19.30 8.25
N ALA A 225 3.66 19.65 7.53
CA ALA A 225 3.35 21.04 7.19
C ALA A 225 3.15 21.94 8.44
N ASN A 226 2.53 21.42 9.49
CA ASN A 226 2.32 22.16 10.73
C ASN A 226 3.67 22.56 11.36
N LEU A 227 4.62 21.61 11.42
CA LEU A 227 5.96 21.87 11.94
C LEU A 227 6.72 22.89 11.09
N ILE A 228 6.56 22.84 9.77
CA ILE A 228 7.18 23.78 8.84
C ILE A 228 6.57 25.18 9.03
N GLN A 229 5.24 25.28 9.10
CA GLN A 229 4.54 26.55 9.31
C GLN A 229 4.89 27.19 10.65
N GLU A 230 4.95 26.39 11.73
CA GLU A 230 5.38 26.89 13.05
C GLU A 230 6.80 27.46 13.00
N ARG A 231 7.75 26.77 12.36
CA ARG A 231 9.12 27.25 12.20
C ARG A 231 9.21 28.52 11.37
N ILE A 232 8.48 28.60 10.25
CA ILE A 232 8.41 29.81 9.42
C ILE A 232 7.81 30.95 10.22
N SER A 233 6.72 30.74 10.94
CA SER A 233 6.08 31.73 11.79
C SER A 233 7.04 32.27 12.85
N LEU A 234 7.80 31.39 13.52
CA LEU A 234 8.82 31.80 14.50
C LEU A 234 9.94 32.63 13.86
N LEU A 235 10.43 32.23 12.68
CA LEU A 235 11.47 32.98 11.96
C LEU A 235 10.98 34.37 11.56
N VAL A 236 9.76 34.46 11.00
CA VAL A 236 9.17 35.76 10.61
C VAL A 236 8.95 36.63 11.83
N LYS A 237 8.39 36.10 12.92
CA LYS A 237 8.18 36.84 14.16
C LYS A 237 9.50 37.37 14.74
N ASN A 238 10.52 36.50 14.81
CA ASN A 238 11.83 36.91 15.34
C ASN A 238 12.54 37.90 14.42
N GLY A 239 12.49 37.69 13.10
CA GLY A 239 13.03 38.62 12.12
C GLY A 239 12.37 39.99 12.17
N LEU A 240 11.03 40.01 12.22
CA LEU A 240 10.27 41.24 12.29
C LEU A 240 10.54 41.99 13.60
N SER A 241 10.56 41.29 14.74
CA SER A 241 10.88 41.90 16.04
C SER A 241 12.32 42.47 16.08
N GLY A 242 13.29 41.73 15.54
CA GLY A 242 14.68 42.17 15.38
C GLY A 242 14.77 43.42 14.50
N LEU A 243 14.08 43.45 13.35
CA LEU A 243 14.02 44.58 12.46
C LEU A 243 13.41 45.82 13.18
N CYS A 244 12.31 45.67 13.92
CA CYS A 244 11.71 46.73 14.69
C CYS A 244 12.69 47.34 15.72
N ILE A 245 13.46 46.48 16.42
CA ILE A 245 14.46 46.94 17.38
C ILE A 245 15.55 47.75 16.68
N VAL A 246 16.08 47.24 15.57
CA VAL A 246 17.10 47.92 14.77
C VAL A 246 16.61 49.27 14.26
N LEU A 247 15.39 49.35 13.73
CA LEU A 247 14.78 50.58 13.27
C LEU A 247 14.55 51.59 14.43
N ALA A 248 14.13 51.11 15.59
CA ALA A 248 13.95 51.95 16.78
C ALA A 248 15.28 52.55 17.25
N VAL A 249 16.35 51.74 17.28
CA VAL A 249 17.70 52.19 17.62
C VAL A 249 18.19 53.22 16.60
N LEU A 250 18.08 52.92 15.29
CA LEU A 250 18.45 53.86 14.23
C LEU A 250 17.71 55.18 14.33
N PHE A 251 16.39 55.13 14.57
CA PHE A 251 15.57 56.34 14.74
C PHE A 251 16.04 57.18 15.92
N LEU A 252 16.34 56.57 17.07
CA LEU A 252 16.86 57.23 18.24
C LEU A 252 18.23 57.92 17.98
N PHE A 253 19.11 57.27 17.21
CA PHE A 253 20.40 57.85 16.89
C PHE A 253 20.31 58.97 15.84
N LEU A 254 19.46 58.82 14.81
CA LEU A 254 19.26 59.83 13.78
C LEU A 254 18.48 61.03 14.28
N SER A 255 17.51 60.82 15.16
CA SER A 255 16.68 61.90 15.73
C SER A 255 17.44 62.79 16.74
N ARG A 256 18.65 62.40 17.13
CA ARG A 256 19.45 63.10 18.13
C ARG A 256 20.54 63.98 17.51
N ASN A 257 20.66 64.04 16.19
CA ASN A 257 21.47 64.98 15.43
C ASN A 257 20.56 65.98 14.70
#